data_7cd0589da0fee177166b8b79d2a98caa
#
_entry.id   7cd0589da0fee177166b8b79d2a98caa
#
_cell.length_a   1.000
_cell.length_b   1.000
_cell.length_c   1.000
_cell.angle_alpha   90.00
_cell.angle_beta   90.00
_cell.angle_gamma   90.00
#
_symmetry.space_group_name_H-M   'P 1'
#
loop_
_entity.id
_entity.type
_entity.pdbx_description
1 polymer ?
#
loop_
_entity_poly.entity_id
_entity_poly.type
_entity_poly.pdbx_seq_one_letter_code
_entity_poly.pdbx_strand_id
1 'polypeptide(L)'
;ASAACFAELKGYYDLLPNETIQAYPELMSGMCMICSLRCQVEESEKWYQALEAYVNTQPKNAPETVQARRELYYLRVALPHRGSRGVAALLVDGARLMMRGELNARSMSVAGSSPSLLNGGKDFCCWLGHAEVLYRTIRRPVEMALGKSGVGLGNIALGEALLETDLKAHYDRAMELLTAGIAEAEAGGELEMRYAGIGVLCRLFVAQGNLDRARKMLDSFQKQLDHRKKTRLWSNLRAQQV
;
A
#
# COMPACT_ATOMS: atom_id res chain seq x y z
N ALA A 1 -8.09 3.29 4.48
CA ALA A 1 -7.99 4.58 3.81
C ALA A 1 -6.71 4.61 2.98
N SER A 2 -6.75 5.07 1.74
CA SER A 2 -5.55 5.28 0.93
C SER A 2 -4.78 6.50 1.43
N ALA A 3 -3.48 6.62 1.09
CA ALA A 3 -2.67 7.82 1.41
C ALA A 3 -3.33 9.12 0.93
N ALA A 4 -4.15 9.05 -0.14
CA ALA A 4 -4.96 10.16 -0.64
C ALA A 4 -5.94 10.71 0.39
N CYS A 5 -6.66 9.83 1.08
CA CYS A 5 -7.64 10.26 2.08
C CYS A 5 -7.00 11.02 3.24
N PHE A 6 -5.79 10.65 3.65
CA PHE A 6 -5.10 11.34 4.74
C PHE A 6 -4.70 12.78 4.39
N ALA A 7 -4.33 13.05 3.13
CA ALA A 7 -4.03 14.41 2.68
C ALA A 7 -5.28 15.31 2.72
N GLU A 8 -6.44 14.77 2.31
CA GLU A 8 -7.73 15.48 2.35
C GLU A 8 -8.25 15.68 3.78
N LEU A 9 -8.03 14.69 4.65
CA LEU A 9 -8.47 14.73 6.05
C LEU A 9 -7.69 15.73 6.91
N LYS A 10 -6.48 16.14 6.49
CA LYS A 10 -5.64 17.02 7.30
C LYS A 10 -6.36 18.29 7.75
N GLY A 11 -7.08 18.96 6.83
CA GLY A 11 -7.81 20.18 7.17
C GLY A 11 -8.85 20.00 8.28
N TYR A 12 -9.43 18.81 8.39
CA TYR A 12 -10.35 18.48 9.50
C TYR A 12 -9.61 18.23 10.79
N TYR A 13 -8.46 17.55 10.74
CA TYR A 13 -7.62 17.31 11.92
C TYR A 13 -7.07 18.61 12.52
N ASP A 14 -6.76 19.61 11.69
CA ASP A 14 -6.28 20.93 12.15
C ASP A 14 -7.34 21.72 12.94
N LEU A 15 -8.62 21.36 12.81
CA LEU A 15 -9.72 21.95 13.57
C LEU A 15 -9.99 21.25 14.91
N LEU A 16 -9.38 20.09 15.15
CA LEU A 16 -9.60 19.32 16.38
C LEU A 16 -8.59 19.72 17.46
N PRO A 17 -9.03 19.95 18.73
CA PRO A 17 -8.13 20.06 19.85
C PRO A 17 -7.28 18.79 20.04
N ASN A 18 -6.04 18.94 20.51
CA ASN A 18 -5.14 17.80 20.75
C ASN A 18 -5.74 16.80 21.75
N GLU A 19 -6.45 17.28 22.76
CA GLU A 19 -7.13 16.45 23.75
C GLU A 19 -8.18 15.55 23.12
N THR A 20 -8.89 16.08 22.13
CA THR A 20 -9.87 15.29 21.36
C THR A 20 -9.18 14.21 20.54
N ILE A 21 -8.05 14.53 19.90
CA ILE A 21 -7.30 13.53 19.11
C ILE A 21 -6.76 12.43 20.05
N GLN A 22 -6.26 12.78 21.21
CA GLN A 22 -5.71 11.83 22.20
C GLN A 22 -6.77 10.93 22.83
N ALA A 23 -8.03 11.35 22.87
CA ALA A 23 -9.12 10.56 23.41
C ALA A 23 -9.53 9.37 22.52
N TYR A 24 -9.20 9.40 21.24
CA TYR A 24 -9.64 8.39 20.27
C TYR A 24 -8.47 7.74 19.52
N PRO A 25 -8.27 6.41 19.67
CA PRO A 25 -7.19 5.66 19.01
C PRO A 25 -7.13 5.87 17.49
N GLU A 26 -8.30 5.93 16.84
CA GLU A 26 -8.40 6.12 15.40
C GLU A 26 -7.91 7.51 14.95
N LEU A 27 -8.16 8.54 15.76
CA LEU A 27 -7.69 9.89 15.47
C LEU A 27 -6.17 9.99 15.69
N MET A 28 -5.63 9.39 16.74
CA MET A 28 -4.17 9.30 16.94
C MET A 28 -3.50 8.56 15.79
N SER A 29 -4.06 7.43 15.35
CA SER A 29 -3.58 6.67 14.19
C SER A 29 -3.61 7.50 12.90
N GLY A 30 -4.69 8.22 12.66
CA GLY A 30 -4.83 9.11 11.51
C GLY A 30 -3.80 10.24 11.53
N MET A 31 -3.61 10.89 12.68
CA MET A 31 -2.64 11.97 12.83
C MET A 31 -1.20 11.48 12.64
N CYS A 32 -0.86 10.31 13.19
CA CYS A 32 0.41 9.65 12.98
C CYS A 32 0.69 9.44 11.48
N MET A 33 -0.29 8.92 10.73
CA MET A 33 -0.18 8.70 9.28
C MET A 33 -0.06 10.03 8.50
N ILE A 34 -0.85 11.04 8.84
CA ILE A 34 -0.79 12.38 8.20
C ILE A 34 0.61 12.97 8.36
N CYS A 35 1.16 12.96 9.58
CA CYS A 35 2.51 13.48 9.85
C CYS A 35 3.58 12.70 9.07
N SER A 36 3.49 11.36 9.04
CA SER A 36 4.43 10.52 8.31
C SER A 36 4.43 10.82 6.79
N LEU A 37 3.25 10.93 6.18
CA LEU A 37 3.10 11.27 4.77
C LEU A 37 3.60 12.67 4.41
N ARG A 38 3.72 13.55 5.39
CA ARG A 38 4.26 14.91 5.26
C ARG A 38 5.73 15.01 5.61
N CYS A 39 6.40 13.89 5.81
CA CYS A 39 7.80 13.82 6.26
C CYS A 39 8.06 14.48 7.63
N GLN A 40 7.03 14.65 8.45
CA GLN A 40 7.10 15.14 9.82
C GLN A 40 7.33 13.96 10.77
N VAL A 41 8.53 13.37 10.69
CA VAL A 41 8.85 12.09 11.36
C VAL A 41 8.68 12.17 12.86
N GLU A 42 9.24 13.20 13.48
CA GLU A 42 9.20 13.39 14.95
C GLU A 42 7.76 13.51 15.46
N GLU A 43 6.93 14.29 14.77
CA GLU A 43 5.51 14.45 15.15
C GLU A 43 4.73 13.14 14.94
N SER A 44 5.03 12.40 13.86
CA SER A 44 4.45 11.07 13.64
C SER A 44 4.79 10.11 14.77
N GLU A 45 6.05 10.09 15.21
CA GLU A 45 6.48 9.22 16.31
C GLU A 45 5.89 9.62 17.65
N LYS A 46 5.68 10.91 17.93
CA LYS A 46 4.96 11.37 19.14
C LYS A 46 3.53 10.81 19.18
N TRP A 47 2.81 10.89 18.09
CA TRP A 47 1.44 10.33 18.01
C TRP A 47 1.43 8.80 18.10
N TYR A 48 2.43 8.14 17.54
CA TYR A 48 2.59 6.70 17.68
C TYR A 48 2.81 6.31 19.15
N GLN A 49 3.71 7.00 19.86
CA GLN A 49 3.99 6.77 21.26
C GLN A 49 2.76 7.05 22.15
N ALA A 50 2.00 8.11 21.85
CA ALA A 50 0.74 8.41 22.54
C ALA A 50 -0.27 7.26 22.40
N LEU A 51 -0.43 6.70 21.22
CA LEU A 51 -1.29 5.53 20.98
C LEU A 51 -0.76 4.27 21.69
N GLU A 52 0.55 4.06 21.72
CA GLU A 52 1.18 2.95 22.44
C GLU A 52 0.97 3.08 23.95
N ALA A 53 1.13 4.28 24.51
CA ALA A 53 0.84 4.57 25.91
C ALA A 53 -0.64 4.32 26.24
N TYR A 54 -1.56 4.74 25.36
CA TYR A 54 -2.99 4.46 25.52
C TYR A 54 -3.24 2.95 25.65
N VAL A 55 -2.69 2.12 24.74
CA VAL A 55 -2.83 0.66 24.79
C VAL A 55 -2.29 0.06 26.10
N ASN A 56 -1.19 0.59 26.61
CA ASN A 56 -0.53 0.07 27.79
C ASN A 56 -1.23 0.45 29.11
N THR A 57 -2.01 1.54 29.10
CA THR A 57 -2.70 2.05 30.30
C THR A 57 -4.12 1.53 30.45
N GLN A 58 -4.73 1.02 29.36
CA GLN A 58 -6.12 0.55 29.37
C GLN A 58 -6.23 -0.95 29.64
N PRO A 59 -7.38 -1.44 30.14
CA PRO A 59 -7.65 -2.87 30.30
C PRO A 59 -7.50 -3.63 28.99
N LYS A 60 -6.78 -4.75 29.00
CA LYS A 60 -6.41 -5.51 27.78
C LYS A 60 -7.59 -5.94 26.92
N ASN A 61 -8.73 -6.23 27.52
CA ASN A 61 -9.91 -6.77 26.85
C ASN A 61 -10.98 -5.72 26.55
N ALA A 62 -10.76 -4.44 26.88
CA ALA A 62 -11.68 -3.38 26.52
C ALA A 62 -11.75 -3.23 24.99
N PRO A 63 -12.96 -3.07 24.41
CA PRO A 63 -13.12 -2.93 22.96
C PRO A 63 -12.23 -1.86 22.34
N GLU A 64 -12.08 -0.72 23.04
CA GLU A 64 -11.26 0.41 22.62
C GLU A 64 -9.77 0.05 22.61
N THR A 65 -9.30 -0.76 23.58
CA THR A 65 -7.91 -1.24 23.64
C THR A 65 -7.63 -2.26 22.53
N VAL A 66 -8.59 -3.12 22.22
CA VAL A 66 -8.49 -4.06 21.10
C VAL A 66 -8.39 -3.28 19.79
N GLN A 67 -9.21 -2.23 19.63
CA GLN A 67 -9.17 -1.37 18.46
C GLN A 67 -7.83 -0.60 18.38
N ALA A 68 -7.37 -0.02 19.49
CA ALA A 68 -6.09 0.67 19.54
C ALA A 68 -4.89 -0.23 19.17
N ARG A 69 -4.89 -1.50 19.60
CA ARG A 69 -3.87 -2.49 19.17
C ARG A 69 -3.90 -2.76 17.67
N ARG A 70 -5.08 -2.80 17.06
CA ARG A 70 -5.24 -2.95 15.61
C ARG A 70 -4.67 -1.74 14.88
N GLU A 71 -4.92 -0.52 15.38
CA GLU A 71 -4.34 0.70 14.83
C GLU A 71 -2.81 0.71 14.94
N LEU A 72 -2.25 0.33 16.10
CA LEU A 72 -0.79 0.20 16.25
C LEU A 72 -0.18 -0.81 15.28
N TYR A 73 -0.81 -1.97 15.11
CA TYR A 73 -0.36 -2.95 14.14
C TYR A 73 -0.37 -2.39 12.71
N TYR A 74 -1.48 -1.72 12.34
CA TYR A 74 -1.60 -1.04 11.05
C TYR A 74 -0.46 -0.04 10.83
N LEU A 75 -0.18 0.83 11.81
CA LEU A 75 0.88 1.83 11.70
C LEU A 75 2.28 1.20 11.57
N ARG A 76 2.57 0.11 12.28
CA ARG A 76 3.84 -0.62 12.14
C ARG A 76 4.10 -1.06 10.70
N VAL A 77 3.06 -1.52 10.03
CA VAL A 77 3.14 -1.95 8.63
C VAL A 77 3.16 -0.77 7.67
N ALA A 78 2.32 0.24 7.91
CA ALA A 78 1.97 1.25 6.91
C ALA A 78 2.82 2.51 6.93
N LEU A 79 3.44 2.90 8.08
CA LEU A 79 4.16 4.18 8.18
C LEU A 79 5.31 4.29 7.16
N PRO A 80 5.26 5.24 6.21
CA PRO A 80 6.26 5.38 5.16
C PRO A 80 7.68 5.58 5.69
N HIS A 81 7.87 6.48 6.66
CA HIS A 81 9.19 6.84 7.19
C HIS A 81 9.92 5.70 7.91
N ARG A 82 9.20 4.65 8.36
CA ARG A 82 9.81 3.48 9.01
C ARG A 82 10.43 2.49 8.03
N GLY A 83 10.38 2.77 6.72
CA GLY A 83 10.92 1.88 5.71
C GLY A 83 10.20 0.54 5.64
N SER A 84 10.75 -0.39 4.87
CA SER A 84 10.15 -1.71 4.61
C SER A 84 10.90 -2.88 5.25
N ARG A 85 12.05 -2.65 5.87
CA ARG A 85 12.79 -3.71 6.59
C ARG A 85 11.91 -4.27 7.72
N GLY A 86 11.76 -5.59 7.77
CA GLY A 86 10.93 -6.26 8.76
C GLY A 86 9.43 -6.30 8.46
N VAL A 87 8.91 -5.58 7.45
CA VAL A 87 7.48 -5.60 7.09
C VAL A 87 7.02 -7.01 6.72
N ALA A 88 7.87 -7.83 6.09
CA ALA A 88 7.54 -9.21 5.77
C ALA A 88 7.19 -10.03 7.03
N ALA A 89 7.99 -9.91 8.10
CA ALA A 89 7.70 -10.57 9.37
C ALA A 89 6.39 -10.06 9.99
N LEU A 90 6.16 -8.75 9.96
CA LEU A 90 4.91 -8.14 10.44
C LEU A 90 3.69 -8.65 9.67
N LEU A 91 3.79 -8.79 8.35
CA LEU A 91 2.69 -9.32 7.53
C LEU A 91 2.40 -10.80 7.85
N VAL A 92 3.44 -11.61 8.08
CA VAL A 92 3.26 -13.00 8.52
C VAL A 92 2.61 -13.06 9.90
N ASP A 93 3.04 -12.24 10.85
CA ASP A 93 2.42 -12.18 12.17
C ASP A 93 0.98 -11.66 12.10
N GLY A 94 0.70 -10.69 11.24
CA GLY A 94 -0.66 -10.22 10.96
C GLY A 94 -1.57 -11.34 10.44
N ALA A 95 -1.08 -12.14 9.49
CA ALA A 95 -1.84 -13.29 8.99
C ALA A 95 -2.16 -14.29 10.12
N ARG A 96 -1.21 -14.55 11.03
CA ARG A 96 -1.46 -15.39 12.20
C ARG A 96 -2.51 -14.82 13.15
N LEU A 97 -2.45 -13.50 13.41
CA LEU A 97 -3.43 -12.80 14.25
C LEU A 97 -4.83 -12.82 13.61
N MET A 98 -4.91 -12.71 12.29
CA MET A 98 -6.18 -12.84 11.55
C MET A 98 -6.78 -14.24 11.67
N MET A 99 -5.95 -15.29 11.51
CA MET A 99 -6.42 -16.69 11.68
C MET A 99 -6.94 -16.96 13.09
N ARG A 100 -6.47 -16.22 14.10
CA ARG A 100 -6.96 -16.29 15.48
C ARG A 100 -8.18 -15.40 15.77
N GLY A 101 -8.63 -14.62 14.79
CA GLY A 101 -9.72 -13.63 14.98
C GLY A 101 -9.31 -12.39 15.79
N GLU A 102 -8.04 -12.24 16.11
CA GLU A 102 -7.52 -11.11 16.88
C GLU A 102 -7.31 -9.86 16.02
N LEU A 103 -7.18 -10.02 14.72
CA LEU A 103 -7.03 -8.94 13.75
C LEU A 103 -8.03 -9.14 12.60
N ASN A 104 -8.82 -8.12 12.29
CA ASN A 104 -9.68 -8.13 11.09
C ASN A 104 -8.91 -7.56 9.90
N ALA A 105 -9.12 -8.13 8.70
CA ALA A 105 -8.62 -7.56 7.47
C ALA A 105 -9.14 -6.12 7.33
N ARG A 106 -8.24 -5.16 7.44
CA ARG A 106 -8.55 -3.78 7.08
C ARG A 106 -8.11 -3.59 5.64
N SER A 107 -8.97 -3.04 4.81
CA SER A 107 -8.58 -2.66 3.46
C SER A 107 -7.43 -1.67 3.54
N MET A 108 -6.22 -2.14 3.29
CA MET A 108 -5.00 -1.34 3.19
C MET A 108 -4.62 -1.28 1.72
N SER A 109 -4.77 -0.12 1.09
CA SER A 109 -4.23 0.07 -0.25
C SER A 109 -2.71 0.07 -0.18
N VAL A 110 -2.09 -0.98 -0.70
CA VAL A 110 -0.62 -1.14 -0.74
C VAL A 110 -0.02 -0.28 -1.86
N ALA A 111 -0.76 -0.08 -2.94
CA ALA A 111 -0.31 0.66 -4.12
C ALA A 111 -0.40 2.19 -3.97
N GLY A 112 -1.23 2.71 -3.06
CA GLY A 112 -1.29 4.13 -2.72
C GLY A 112 -1.61 5.09 -3.88
N SER A 113 -2.29 4.66 -4.94
CA SER A 113 -2.52 5.42 -6.18
C SER A 113 -1.24 5.75 -6.98
N SER A 114 -0.16 5.02 -6.75
CA SER A 114 1.10 5.13 -7.50
C SER A 114 1.18 4.06 -8.60
N PRO A 115 1.90 4.34 -9.71
CA PRO A 115 2.11 3.37 -10.79
C PRO A 115 3.28 2.41 -10.48
N SER A 116 3.43 2.04 -9.22
CA SER A 116 4.51 1.21 -8.69
C SER A 116 4.09 0.61 -7.37
N LEU A 117 4.54 -0.60 -7.06
CA LEU A 117 4.43 -1.22 -5.75
C LEU A 117 5.71 -1.03 -4.94
N LEU A 118 6.87 -1.10 -5.59
CA LEU A 118 8.17 -0.94 -4.92
C LEU A 118 8.37 0.47 -4.37
N ASN A 119 7.81 1.48 -5.05
CA ASN A 119 7.88 2.89 -4.66
C ASN A 119 6.49 3.52 -4.50
N GLY A 120 5.49 2.74 -4.06
CA GLY A 120 4.12 3.20 -3.88
C GLY A 120 3.92 4.00 -2.61
N GLY A 121 3.35 3.37 -1.59
CA GLY A 121 3.14 3.98 -0.27
C GLY A 121 4.36 3.91 0.65
N LYS A 122 5.34 3.07 0.32
CA LYS A 122 6.57 2.82 1.08
C LYS A 122 7.65 2.34 0.11
N ASP A 123 8.91 2.61 0.43
CA ASP A 123 10.05 2.09 -0.34
C ASP A 123 10.31 0.62 -0.01
N PHE A 124 10.14 -0.25 -1.00
CA PHE A 124 10.41 -1.69 -0.93
C PHE A 124 11.66 -2.10 -1.75
N CYS A 125 12.48 -1.17 -2.24
CA CYS A 125 13.66 -1.48 -3.04
C CYS A 125 14.67 -2.36 -2.31
N CYS A 126 14.72 -2.33 -0.97
CA CYS A 126 15.57 -3.22 -0.20
C CYS A 126 15.21 -4.72 -0.34
N TRP A 127 14.04 -5.05 -0.94
CA TRP A 127 13.59 -6.43 -1.14
C TRP A 127 13.95 -7.00 -2.51
N LEU A 128 14.48 -6.17 -3.43
CA LEU A 128 14.77 -6.59 -4.80
C LEU A 128 15.62 -7.86 -4.87
N GLY A 129 16.71 -7.94 -4.09
CA GLY A 129 17.58 -9.11 -4.04
C GLY A 129 16.94 -10.38 -3.46
N HIS A 130 15.73 -10.29 -2.89
CA HIS A 130 15.02 -11.40 -2.27
C HIS A 130 13.62 -11.60 -2.89
N ALA A 131 13.27 -10.90 -3.94
CA ALA A 131 11.93 -10.87 -4.51
C ALA A 131 11.40 -12.28 -4.86
N GLU A 132 12.23 -13.14 -5.46
CA GLU A 132 11.88 -14.53 -5.78
C GLU A 132 11.58 -15.37 -4.54
N VAL A 133 12.40 -15.23 -3.50
CA VAL A 133 12.22 -15.99 -2.25
C VAL A 133 10.92 -15.52 -1.57
N LEU A 134 10.71 -14.21 -1.48
CA LEU A 134 9.50 -13.63 -0.90
C LEU A 134 8.25 -14.07 -1.66
N TYR A 135 8.29 -14.02 -2.99
CA TYR A 135 7.19 -14.48 -3.84
C TYR A 135 6.80 -15.94 -3.55
N ARG A 136 7.79 -16.83 -3.42
CA ARG A 136 7.55 -18.27 -3.17
C ARG A 136 7.08 -18.56 -1.74
N THR A 137 7.55 -17.79 -0.76
CA THR A 137 7.35 -18.10 0.67
C THR A 137 6.20 -17.36 1.31
N ILE A 138 6.05 -16.05 1.05
CA ILE A 138 5.08 -15.22 1.76
C ILE A 138 3.95 -14.65 0.90
N ARG A 139 3.97 -14.85 -0.43
CA ARG A 139 2.94 -14.31 -1.33
C ARG A 139 1.53 -14.62 -0.82
N ARG A 140 1.20 -15.90 -0.67
CA ARG A 140 -0.16 -16.33 -0.28
C ARG A 140 -0.59 -15.80 1.09
N PRO A 141 0.21 -15.94 2.17
CA PRO A 141 -0.13 -15.34 3.45
C PRO A 141 -0.38 -13.83 3.38
N VAL A 142 0.44 -13.10 2.63
CA VAL A 142 0.32 -11.64 2.49
C VAL A 142 -0.93 -11.26 1.71
N GLU A 143 -1.19 -11.90 0.56
CA GLU A 143 -2.40 -11.67 -0.24
C GLU A 143 -3.67 -11.96 0.58
N MET A 144 -3.69 -13.04 1.36
CA MET A 144 -4.79 -13.35 2.27
C MET A 144 -4.97 -12.28 3.36
N ALA A 145 -3.88 -11.83 3.98
CA ALA A 145 -3.92 -10.81 5.03
C ALA A 145 -4.44 -9.46 4.52
N LEU A 146 -4.17 -9.13 3.27
CA LEU A 146 -4.60 -7.88 2.63
C LEU A 146 -5.97 -7.99 1.97
N GLY A 147 -6.54 -9.19 1.84
CA GLY A 147 -7.83 -9.42 1.20
C GLY A 147 -7.88 -8.85 -0.22
N LYS A 148 -8.90 -8.05 -0.55
CA LYS A 148 -9.04 -7.45 -1.90
C LYS A 148 -7.86 -6.58 -2.30
N SER A 149 -7.19 -5.91 -1.35
CA SER A 149 -6.01 -5.09 -1.61
C SER A 149 -4.76 -5.91 -1.94
N GLY A 150 -4.77 -7.22 -1.64
CA GLY A 150 -3.68 -8.14 -1.93
C GLY A 150 -3.80 -8.85 -3.28
N VAL A 151 -4.98 -8.84 -3.91
CA VAL A 151 -5.21 -9.59 -5.15
C VAL A 151 -4.34 -9.04 -6.29
N GLY A 152 -3.47 -9.90 -6.83
CA GLY A 152 -2.50 -9.55 -7.87
C GLY A 152 -1.18 -8.98 -7.35
N LEU A 153 -1.08 -8.68 -6.04
CA LEU A 153 0.11 -8.06 -5.44
C LEU A 153 1.40 -8.82 -5.74
N GLY A 154 1.42 -10.13 -5.49
CA GLY A 154 2.63 -10.92 -5.62
C GLY A 154 3.16 -10.95 -7.06
N ASN A 155 2.28 -11.14 -8.03
CA ASN A 155 2.63 -11.16 -9.43
C ASN A 155 3.14 -9.80 -9.91
N ILE A 156 2.47 -8.71 -9.54
CA ILE A 156 2.89 -7.35 -9.92
C ILE A 156 4.21 -6.99 -9.25
N ALA A 157 4.37 -7.27 -7.96
CA ALA A 157 5.59 -6.94 -7.22
C ALA A 157 6.82 -7.72 -7.74
N LEU A 158 6.68 -9.01 -8.04
CA LEU A 158 7.77 -9.77 -8.65
C LEU A 158 8.07 -9.30 -10.07
N GLY A 159 7.04 -9.04 -10.88
CA GLY A 159 7.22 -8.49 -12.22
C GLY A 159 7.95 -7.15 -12.21
N GLU A 160 7.64 -6.26 -11.26
CA GLU A 160 8.35 -5.00 -11.06
C GLU A 160 9.79 -5.22 -10.60
N ALA A 161 10.04 -6.12 -9.66
CA ALA A 161 11.38 -6.44 -9.20
C ALA A 161 12.28 -6.97 -10.32
N LEU A 162 11.75 -7.81 -11.21
CA LEU A 162 12.48 -8.32 -12.38
C LEU A 162 12.80 -7.19 -13.38
N LEU A 163 11.87 -6.25 -13.56
CA LEU A 163 12.10 -5.05 -14.40
C LEU A 163 13.27 -4.20 -13.87
N GLU A 164 13.34 -4.00 -12.55
CA GLU A 164 14.34 -3.15 -11.90
C GLU A 164 15.73 -3.80 -11.78
N THR A 165 15.80 -5.15 -11.81
CA THR A 165 17.07 -5.87 -11.61
C THR A 165 17.78 -6.18 -12.92
N ASP A 166 17.14 -6.89 -13.83
CA ASP A 166 17.69 -7.22 -15.16
C ASP A 166 16.58 -7.45 -16.17
N LEU A 167 16.16 -6.37 -16.81
CA LEU A 167 15.10 -6.40 -17.80
C LEU A 167 15.41 -7.34 -18.97
N LYS A 168 16.67 -7.37 -19.46
CA LYS A 168 17.01 -8.17 -20.64
C LYS A 168 16.88 -9.67 -20.37
N ALA A 169 17.35 -10.10 -19.19
CA ALA A 169 17.29 -11.51 -18.81
C ALA A 169 15.86 -11.96 -18.44
N HIS A 170 14.99 -11.06 -17.97
CA HIS A 170 13.72 -11.42 -17.36
C HIS A 170 12.47 -10.86 -18.07
N TYR A 171 12.61 -10.31 -19.27
CA TYR A 171 11.53 -9.62 -19.95
C TYR A 171 10.24 -10.46 -20.09
N ASP A 172 10.33 -11.64 -20.66
CA ASP A 172 9.15 -12.49 -20.94
C ASP A 172 8.46 -12.87 -19.62
N ARG A 173 9.23 -13.21 -18.61
CA ARG A 173 8.71 -13.56 -17.30
C ARG A 173 8.08 -12.36 -16.58
N ALA A 174 8.69 -11.18 -16.66
CA ALA A 174 8.11 -9.96 -16.11
C ALA A 174 6.79 -9.63 -16.80
N MET A 175 6.72 -9.78 -18.14
CA MET A 175 5.52 -9.60 -18.93
C MET A 175 4.40 -10.55 -18.50
N GLU A 176 4.69 -11.85 -18.35
CA GLU A 176 3.73 -12.87 -17.90
C GLU A 176 3.18 -12.54 -16.50
N LEU A 177 4.07 -12.25 -15.55
CA LEU A 177 3.70 -11.93 -14.17
C LEU A 177 2.84 -10.67 -14.09
N LEU A 178 3.24 -9.60 -14.77
CA LEU A 178 2.47 -8.34 -14.78
C LEU A 178 1.10 -8.53 -15.43
N THR A 179 1.03 -9.25 -16.53
CA THR A 179 -0.25 -9.55 -17.20
C THR A 179 -1.17 -10.36 -16.30
N ALA A 180 -0.64 -11.42 -15.67
CA ALA A 180 -1.40 -12.24 -14.73
C ALA A 180 -1.88 -11.43 -13.51
N GLY A 181 -1.00 -10.63 -12.89
CA GLY A 181 -1.34 -9.82 -11.73
C GLY A 181 -2.38 -8.74 -12.02
N ILE A 182 -2.32 -8.10 -13.21
CA ILE A 182 -3.32 -7.14 -13.68
C ILE A 182 -4.68 -7.83 -13.86
N ALA A 183 -4.70 -9.02 -14.46
CA ALA A 183 -5.93 -9.79 -14.67
C ALA A 183 -6.54 -10.26 -13.33
N GLU A 184 -5.71 -10.71 -12.38
CA GLU A 184 -6.16 -11.04 -11.03
C GLU A 184 -6.78 -9.81 -10.34
N ALA A 185 -6.10 -8.66 -10.38
CA ALA A 185 -6.60 -7.41 -9.79
C ALA A 185 -7.89 -6.92 -10.46
N GLU A 186 -8.06 -7.13 -11.77
CA GLU A 186 -9.29 -6.80 -12.49
C GLU A 186 -10.46 -7.70 -12.08
N ALA A 187 -10.20 -8.98 -11.86
CA ALA A 187 -11.24 -9.96 -11.51
C ALA A 187 -11.73 -9.85 -10.06
N GLY A 188 -10.90 -9.45 -9.11
CA GLY A 188 -11.28 -9.49 -7.69
C GLY A 188 -10.56 -8.51 -6.78
N GLY A 189 -9.63 -7.72 -7.29
CA GLY A 189 -8.82 -6.78 -6.53
C GLY A 189 -9.35 -5.35 -6.50
N GLU A 190 -8.48 -4.46 -6.05
CA GLU A 190 -8.73 -3.01 -6.03
C GLU A 190 -8.19 -2.34 -7.29
N LEU A 191 -8.84 -1.24 -7.65
CA LEU A 191 -8.48 -0.44 -8.83
C LEU A 191 -7.05 0.11 -8.74
N GLU A 192 -6.61 0.48 -7.55
CA GLU A 192 -5.28 0.98 -7.26
C GLU A 192 -4.20 -0.09 -7.52
N MET A 193 -4.47 -1.35 -7.20
CA MET A 193 -3.57 -2.47 -7.51
C MET A 193 -3.45 -2.68 -9.03
N ARG A 194 -4.58 -2.66 -9.72
CA ARG A 194 -4.59 -2.74 -11.19
C ARG A 194 -3.81 -1.60 -11.82
N TYR A 195 -3.98 -0.36 -11.31
CA TYR A 195 -3.23 0.81 -11.79
C TYR A 195 -1.72 0.66 -11.59
N ALA A 196 -1.28 0.18 -10.43
CA ALA A 196 0.14 -0.09 -10.19
C ALA A 196 0.70 -1.08 -11.22
N GLY A 197 0.00 -2.20 -11.46
CA GLY A 197 0.40 -3.19 -12.48
C GLY A 197 0.47 -2.60 -13.89
N ILE A 198 -0.52 -1.80 -14.28
CA ILE A 198 -0.54 -1.12 -15.59
C ILE A 198 0.64 -0.15 -15.70
N GLY A 199 0.93 0.63 -14.66
CA GLY A 199 2.07 1.56 -14.63
C GLY A 199 3.41 0.85 -14.83
N VAL A 200 3.62 -0.28 -14.13
CA VAL A 200 4.82 -1.10 -14.30
C VAL A 200 4.90 -1.68 -15.71
N LEU A 201 3.80 -2.20 -16.25
CA LEU A 201 3.76 -2.77 -17.59
C LEU A 201 4.01 -1.70 -18.66
N CYS A 202 3.53 -0.48 -18.46
CA CYS A 202 3.86 0.65 -19.34
C CYS A 202 5.36 0.97 -19.33
N ARG A 203 6.01 0.97 -18.15
CA ARG A 203 7.47 1.14 -18.04
C ARG A 203 8.23 0.05 -18.82
N LEU A 204 7.75 -1.19 -18.74
CA LEU A 204 8.31 -2.30 -19.52
C LEU A 204 8.20 -2.03 -21.03
N PHE A 205 7.06 -1.55 -21.54
CA PHE A 205 6.88 -1.19 -22.95
C PHE A 205 7.79 -0.03 -23.37
N VAL A 206 7.89 1.01 -22.53
CA VAL A 206 8.78 2.17 -22.79
C VAL A 206 10.23 1.72 -22.87
N ALA A 207 10.69 0.86 -21.97
CA ALA A 207 12.05 0.32 -21.98
C ALA A 207 12.38 -0.48 -23.26
N GLN A 208 11.34 -0.98 -23.97
CA GLN A 208 11.48 -1.63 -25.27
C GLN A 208 11.27 -0.70 -26.46
N GLY A 209 11.06 0.59 -26.25
CA GLY A 209 10.75 1.55 -27.29
C GLY A 209 9.32 1.46 -27.84
N ASN A 210 8.44 0.70 -27.19
CA ASN A 210 7.04 0.50 -27.63
C ASN A 210 6.07 1.50 -26.98
N LEU A 211 6.31 2.80 -27.23
CA LEU A 211 5.55 3.90 -26.65
C LEU A 211 4.06 3.87 -27.00
N ASP A 212 3.72 3.46 -28.23
CA ASP A 212 2.32 3.38 -28.68
C ASP A 212 1.52 2.38 -27.86
N ARG A 213 2.13 1.25 -27.50
CA ARG A 213 1.46 0.23 -26.70
C ARG A 213 1.25 0.71 -25.27
N ALA A 214 2.24 1.38 -24.68
CA ALA A 214 2.11 2.00 -23.36
C ALA A 214 0.97 3.04 -23.34
N ARG A 215 0.96 3.95 -24.32
CA ARG A 215 -0.09 4.99 -24.44
C ARG A 215 -1.48 4.40 -24.60
N LYS A 216 -1.67 3.44 -25.49
CA LYS A 216 -2.96 2.76 -25.69
C LYS A 216 -3.47 2.09 -24.41
N MET A 217 -2.58 1.52 -23.61
CA MET A 217 -2.94 0.88 -22.35
C MET A 217 -3.40 1.92 -21.30
N LEU A 218 -2.68 3.03 -21.14
CA LEU A 218 -3.08 4.12 -20.25
C LEU A 218 -4.42 4.73 -20.68
N ASP A 219 -4.62 4.98 -21.97
CA ASP A 219 -5.88 5.52 -22.51
C ASP A 219 -7.07 4.57 -22.29
N SER A 220 -6.84 3.26 -22.47
CA SER A 220 -7.87 2.25 -22.19
C SER A 220 -8.26 2.22 -20.73
N PHE A 221 -7.28 2.30 -19.83
CA PHE A 221 -7.53 2.33 -18.39
C PHE A 221 -8.24 3.63 -17.98
N GLN A 222 -7.84 4.78 -18.55
CA GLN A 222 -8.47 6.07 -18.27
C GLN A 222 -9.97 6.08 -18.57
N LYS A 223 -10.39 5.44 -19.68
CA LYS A 223 -11.81 5.34 -20.04
C LYS A 223 -12.67 4.60 -19.03
N GLN A 224 -12.05 3.76 -18.19
CA GLN A 224 -12.73 3.01 -17.13
C GLN A 224 -12.77 3.76 -15.80
N LEU A 225 -12.04 4.88 -15.69
CA LEU A 225 -11.98 5.66 -14.46
C LEU A 225 -13.14 6.67 -14.41
N ASP A 226 -13.94 6.59 -13.33
CA ASP A 226 -14.81 7.70 -12.93
C ASP A 226 -13.97 8.73 -12.17
N HIS A 227 -13.54 9.80 -12.86
CA HIS A 227 -12.69 10.83 -12.29
C HIS A 227 -13.33 11.55 -11.10
N ARG A 228 -14.66 11.58 -10.99
CA ARG A 228 -15.39 12.18 -9.85
C ARG A 228 -15.17 11.39 -8.56
N LYS A 229 -15.01 10.08 -8.67
CA LYS A 229 -14.81 9.18 -7.53
C LYS A 229 -13.32 8.89 -7.23
N LYS A 230 -12.45 9.06 -8.24
CA LYS A 230 -11.03 8.67 -8.18
C LYS A 230 -10.11 9.77 -8.73
N THR A 231 -10.36 11.01 -8.32
CA THR A 231 -9.67 12.22 -8.82
C THR A 231 -8.15 12.10 -8.77
N ARG A 232 -7.58 11.60 -7.67
CA ARG A 232 -6.12 11.47 -7.53
C ARG A 232 -5.54 10.42 -8.47
N LEU A 233 -6.18 9.27 -8.58
CA LEU A 233 -5.78 8.22 -9.50
C LEU A 233 -5.81 8.73 -10.94
N TRP A 234 -6.86 9.48 -11.29
CA TRP A 234 -7.01 10.11 -12.59
C TRP A 234 -5.91 11.15 -12.86
N SER A 235 -5.57 12.00 -11.88
CA SER A 235 -4.49 12.99 -12.00
C SER A 235 -3.12 12.33 -12.19
N ASN A 236 -2.82 11.27 -11.42
CA ASN A 236 -1.58 10.52 -11.55
C ASN A 236 -1.48 9.81 -12.91
N LEU A 237 -2.59 9.27 -13.41
CA LEU A 237 -2.65 8.68 -14.74
C LEU A 237 -2.36 9.72 -15.83
N ARG A 238 -2.96 10.90 -15.74
CA ARG A 238 -2.71 12.01 -16.69
C ARG A 238 -1.24 12.43 -16.70
N ALA A 239 -0.59 12.49 -15.53
CA ALA A 239 0.83 12.79 -15.44
C ALA A 239 1.73 11.76 -16.13
N GLN A 240 1.27 10.50 -16.26
CA GLN A 240 2.01 9.47 -16.99
C GLN A 240 1.83 9.52 -18.51
N GLN A 241 0.76 10.17 -19.00
CA GLN A 241 0.45 10.27 -20.43
C GLN A 241 1.25 11.38 -21.14
N VAL A 242 1.87 12.30 -20.38
CA VAL A 242 2.72 13.40 -20.89
C VAL A 242 4.13 12.92 -21.13
#